data_bf3cca4366ed2da0e175e6e9a6c47f9c
#
_entry.id   bf3cca4366ed2da0e175e6e9a6c47f9c
#
_cell.length_a   1.000
_cell.length_b   1.000
_cell.length_c   1.000
_cell.angle_alpha   90.00
_cell.angle_beta   90.00
_cell.angle_gamma   90.00
#
_symmetry.space_group_name_H-M   'P 1'
#
loop_
_entity.id
_entity.type
_entity.pdbx_description
1 polymer ?
#
loop_
_entity_poly.entity_id
_entity_poly.type
_entity_poly.pdbx_seq_one_letter_code
_entity_poly.pdbx_strand_id
1 'polypeptide(L)'
;MTLSNRLKSSVSTLAQGVCGVAAGLALVFAIAGAPGEAFAQAAPAPAVSASAPAIQGQGPALWVVKDTDSTLYLFGSIHVLRPTTGWASPRVNAAFESASDIWFEISNPDDQAAMIPLIQQYGLSPQTPLSSRLTPEELAELDVAAKTIGASAAQLEPMKPWLVALSLSVAPLIKAGYDPQSGVELALKARAEAAGKSIHGFETLEDQIGMLATLPDDVQLEFLRETLKDYDQAVTLLDSLVESWAKGDVPALERLIVEDMKTDAPELYKVLLVDRNTDWADQIQTQLQGSGTAFIAVGAAHLAGDDSVQSILKSRGVAVESVE
;
A
#
# COMPACT_ATOMS: atom_id res chain seq x y z
N MET A 1 35.35 4.60 -9.04
CA MET A 1 33.97 4.50 -8.52
C MET A 1 33.72 3.03 -8.30
N THR A 2 33.71 2.64 -7.05
CA THR A 2 33.78 1.24 -6.58
C THR A 2 32.40 0.56 -6.67
N LEU A 3 32.40 -0.73 -7.01
CA LEU A 3 31.21 -1.63 -7.09
C LEU A 3 30.32 -1.58 -5.81
N SER A 4 30.81 -1.05 -4.70
CA SER A 4 30.08 -0.95 -3.43
C SER A 4 28.94 0.08 -3.42
N ASN A 5 28.93 1.06 -4.35
CA ASN A 5 27.86 2.07 -4.41
C ASN A 5 26.69 1.67 -5.33
N ARG A 6 26.83 0.61 -6.11
CA ARG A 6 25.73 0.11 -6.97
C ARG A 6 24.80 -0.87 -6.26
N LEU A 7 25.18 -1.40 -5.11
CA LEU A 7 24.39 -2.37 -4.34
C LEU A 7 23.40 -1.72 -3.36
N LYS A 8 23.39 -0.39 -3.23
CA LYS A 8 22.49 0.32 -2.31
C LYS A 8 21.24 0.92 -2.95
N SER A 9 21.18 1.01 -4.30
CA SER A 9 20.10 1.72 -5.00
C SER A 9 18.93 0.85 -5.49
N SER A 10 18.89 -0.44 -5.17
CA SER A 10 17.96 -1.38 -5.79
C SER A 10 16.79 -1.83 -4.90
N VAL A 11 16.67 -1.30 -3.68
CA VAL A 11 15.93 -1.98 -2.60
C VAL A 11 14.49 -1.46 -2.43
N SER A 12 14.13 -0.36 -3.07
CA SER A 12 12.97 0.42 -2.64
C SER A 12 11.67 0.22 -3.41
N THR A 13 11.71 -0.16 -4.67
CA THR A 13 10.52 -0.12 -5.56
C THR A 13 9.48 -1.18 -5.22
N LEU A 14 9.89 -2.35 -4.74
CA LEU A 14 8.97 -3.42 -4.32
C LEU A 14 8.24 -3.09 -3.01
N ALA A 15 8.95 -2.50 -2.04
CA ALA A 15 8.33 -2.04 -0.79
C ALA A 15 7.26 -0.97 -1.05
N GLN A 16 7.42 -0.19 -2.10
CA GLN A 16 6.54 0.90 -2.52
C GLN A 16 5.20 0.40 -3.08
N GLY A 17 5.23 -0.61 -3.97
CA GLY A 17 4.02 -1.22 -4.52
C GLY A 17 3.16 -1.87 -3.45
N VAL A 18 3.78 -2.41 -2.40
CA VAL A 18 3.09 -3.08 -1.29
C VAL A 18 2.54 -2.09 -0.26
N CYS A 19 3.18 -0.93 -0.07
CA CYS A 19 2.73 0.07 0.91
C CYS A 19 1.71 1.07 0.37
N GLY A 20 1.63 1.26 -0.96
CA GLY A 20 0.85 2.35 -1.54
C GLY A 20 -0.46 1.97 -2.22
N VAL A 21 -0.65 0.72 -2.69
CA VAL A 21 -1.81 0.36 -3.55
C VAL A 21 -2.31 -1.08 -3.33
N ALA A 22 -1.84 -1.78 -2.31
CA ALA A 22 -2.05 -3.23 -2.15
C ALA A 22 -3.47 -3.66 -1.72
N ALA A 23 -4.36 -2.75 -1.38
CA ALA A 23 -5.69 -3.10 -0.87
C ALA A 23 -6.57 -3.86 -1.88
N GLY A 24 -6.30 -3.74 -3.18
CA GLY A 24 -7.09 -4.39 -4.24
C GLY A 24 -6.48 -5.63 -4.88
N LEU A 25 -5.31 -6.08 -4.48
CA LEU A 25 -4.46 -7.00 -5.25
C LEU A 25 -4.86 -8.48 -5.22
N ALA A 26 -5.71 -8.93 -4.31
CA ALA A 26 -6.19 -10.31 -4.31
C ALA A 26 -6.91 -10.71 -5.61
N LEU A 27 -7.33 -9.74 -6.41
CA LEU A 27 -8.11 -9.96 -7.63
C LEU A 27 -7.25 -10.10 -8.90
N VAL A 28 -6.06 -9.54 -8.94
CA VAL A 28 -5.21 -9.59 -10.15
C VAL A 28 -4.85 -11.02 -10.51
N PHE A 29 -4.73 -11.91 -9.53
CA PHE A 29 -4.50 -13.34 -9.75
C PHE A 29 -5.67 -14.08 -10.42
N ALA A 30 -6.90 -13.58 -10.27
CA ALA A 30 -8.08 -14.20 -10.90
C ALA A 30 -8.21 -13.85 -12.40
N ILE A 31 -7.61 -12.75 -12.86
CA ILE A 31 -7.65 -12.31 -14.26
C ILE A 31 -6.59 -13.03 -15.10
N ALA A 32 -5.47 -13.45 -14.53
CA ALA A 32 -4.41 -14.17 -15.23
C ALA A 32 -4.73 -15.67 -15.48
N GLY A 33 -5.79 -16.20 -14.90
CA GLY A 33 -6.21 -17.59 -15.00
C GLY A 33 -7.32 -17.83 -15.99
N ALA A 34 -6.96 -18.25 -17.21
CA ALA A 34 -7.73 -18.92 -18.26
C ALA A 34 -8.73 -18.08 -19.10
N PRO A 35 -8.62 -18.11 -20.41
CA PRO A 35 -9.71 -17.75 -21.31
C PRO A 35 -10.77 -18.88 -21.32
N GLY A 36 -11.92 -18.64 -20.77
CA GLY A 36 -13.11 -19.28 -21.25
C GLY A 36 -13.85 -20.30 -20.40
N GLU A 37 -13.62 -20.44 -19.08
CA GLU A 37 -14.60 -21.19 -18.27
C GLU A 37 -14.82 -20.54 -16.90
N ALA A 38 -16.07 -20.12 -16.71
CA ALA A 38 -16.77 -19.92 -15.45
C ALA A 38 -16.00 -19.14 -14.37
N PHE A 39 -16.36 -17.89 -14.18
CA PHE A 39 -16.35 -17.28 -12.87
C PHE A 39 -17.26 -18.13 -11.95
N ALA A 40 -16.77 -19.30 -11.59
CA ALA A 40 -17.35 -20.06 -10.52
C ALA A 40 -17.25 -19.17 -9.29
N GLN A 41 -18.39 -18.85 -8.75
CA GLN A 41 -18.62 -18.15 -7.52
C GLN A 41 -17.53 -18.54 -6.51
N ALA A 42 -16.54 -17.67 -6.30
CA ALA A 42 -15.54 -17.89 -5.27
C ALA A 42 -16.32 -18.09 -3.98
N ALA A 43 -16.03 -19.18 -3.27
CA ALA A 43 -16.60 -19.39 -1.96
C ALA A 43 -16.37 -18.12 -1.12
N PRO A 44 -17.34 -17.70 -0.30
CA PRO A 44 -17.15 -16.53 0.54
C PRO A 44 -15.83 -16.69 1.30
N ALA A 45 -14.96 -15.70 1.18
CA ALA A 45 -13.70 -15.68 1.90
C ALA A 45 -13.98 -15.95 3.38
N PRO A 46 -13.13 -16.73 4.07
CA PRO A 46 -13.31 -16.96 5.50
C PRO A 46 -13.37 -15.60 6.18
N ALA A 47 -14.34 -15.43 7.07
CA ALA A 47 -14.55 -14.18 7.79
C ALA A 47 -13.21 -13.71 8.37
N VAL A 48 -12.81 -12.49 8.02
CA VAL A 48 -11.61 -11.82 8.55
C VAL A 48 -11.71 -11.91 10.07
N SER A 49 -10.71 -12.50 10.72
CA SER A 49 -10.68 -12.56 12.18
C SER A 49 -10.60 -11.12 12.67
N ALA A 50 -11.66 -10.62 13.30
CA ALA A 50 -11.77 -9.25 13.79
C ALA A 50 -10.76 -8.89 14.90
N SER A 51 -9.90 -9.83 15.29
CA SER A 51 -8.89 -9.61 16.33
C SER A 51 -7.48 -9.69 15.73
N ALA A 52 -6.90 -8.52 15.47
CA ALA A 52 -5.46 -8.44 15.24
C ALA A 52 -4.70 -9.00 16.45
N PRO A 53 -3.58 -9.73 16.24
CA PRO A 53 -2.75 -10.19 17.33
C PRO A 53 -2.31 -9.01 18.21
N ALA A 54 -2.67 -9.06 19.49
CA ALA A 54 -2.28 -8.04 20.46
C ALA A 54 -0.78 -8.19 20.80
N ILE A 55 -0.13 -7.06 21.02
CA ILE A 55 1.27 -7.02 21.45
C ILE A 55 1.41 -6.33 22.79
N GLN A 56 2.48 -6.68 23.51
CA GLN A 56 2.94 -5.94 24.69
C GLN A 56 3.94 -4.86 24.24
N GLY A 57 3.86 -3.67 24.80
CA GLY A 57 4.77 -2.56 24.48
C GLY A 57 4.14 -1.49 23.60
N GLN A 58 4.98 -0.63 23.06
CA GLN A 58 4.56 0.56 22.29
C GLN A 58 3.88 0.20 20.96
N GLY A 59 4.42 -0.77 20.23
CA GLY A 59 3.92 -1.11 18.90
C GLY A 59 4.24 -0.06 17.85
N PRO A 60 3.55 -0.09 16.70
CA PRO A 60 3.75 0.85 15.61
C PRO A 60 3.53 2.29 16.05
N ALA A 61 4.18 3.24 15.36
CA ALA A 61 4.08 4.66 15.67
C ALA A 61 2.64 5.17 15.53
N LEU A 62 2.27 6.06 16.43
CA LEU A 62 0.96 6.70 16.49
C LEU A 62 1.15 8.18 16.80
N TRP A 63 0.50 9.05 16.06
CA TRP A 63 0.51 10.49 16.31
C TRP A 63 -0.91 10.99 16.62
N VAL A 64 -0.97 12.16 17.21
CA VAL A 64 -2.22 12.85 17.49
C VAL A 64 -2.12 14.31 17.07
N VAL A 65 -3.16 14.77 16.42
CA VAL A 65 -3.42 16.16 16.06
C VAL A 65 -4.63 16.60 16.86
N LYS A 66 -4.52 17.70 17.59
CA LYS A 66 -5.58 18.19 18.47
C LYS A 66 -5.77 19.69 18.34
N ASP A 67 -7.00 20.10 18.52
CA ASP A 67 -7.36 21.47 18.86
C ASP A 67 -8.29 21.50 20.08
N THR A 68 -9.20 22.49 20.17
CA THR A 68 -10.05 22.69 21.35
C THR A 68 -11.10 21.59 21.52
N ASP A 69 -11.65 21.05 20.41
CA ASP A 69 -12.79 20.13 20.38
C ASP A 69 -12.63 18.96 19.40
N SER A 70 -11.48 18.88 18.69
CA SER A 70 -11.14 17.79 17.80
C SER A 70 -9.92 17.00 18.27
N THR A 71 -9.94 15.69 18.06
CA THR A 71 -8.80 14.78 18.27
C THR A 71 -8.68 13.82 17.09
N LEU A 72 -7.59 13.92 16.33
CA LEU A 72 -7.35 13.09 15.14
C LEU A 72 -6.08 12.27 15.38
N TYR A 73 -6.21 10.94 15.40
CA TYR A 73 -5.08 10.03 15.49
C TYR A 73 -4.60 9.67 14.11
N LEU A 74 -3.28 9.68 13.88
CA LEU A 74 -2.64 9.26 12.63
C LEU A 74 -1.87 7.97 12.89
N PHE A 75 -2.20 6.92 12.16
CA PHE A 75 -1.63 5.59 12.31
C PHE A 75 -1.12 5.06 10.98
N GLY A 76 0.15 4.63 10.95
CA GLY A 76 0.74 4.01 9.77
C GLY A 76 0.38 2.53 9.68
N SER A 77 -0.18 2.10 8.56
CA SER A 77 -0.61 0.74 8.28
C SER A 77 0.30 0.01 7.31
N ILE A 78 0.18 -1.31 7.29
CA ILE A 78 0.78 -2.22 6.30
C ILE A 78 -0.33 -3.06 5.69
N HIS A 79 -0.46 -3.03 4.37
CA HIS A 79 -1.57 -3.68 3.64
C HIS A 79 -1.46 -5.21 3.57
N VAL A 80 -0.26 -5.77 3.71
CA VAL A 80 -0.01 -7.21 3.59
C VAL A 80 0.85 -7.66 4.76
N LEU A 81 0.31 -8.49 5.63
CA LEU A 81 1.00 -8.99 6.83
C LEU A 81 0.93 -10.52 6.92
N ARG A 82 1.84 -11.13 7.66
CA ARG A 82 1.61 -12.51 8.09
C ARG A 82 0.49 -12.52 9.14
N PRO A 83 -0.41 -13.52 9.14
CA PRO A 83 -1.52 -13.60 10.10
C PRO A 83 -1.07 -13.59 11.57
N THR A 84 0.18 -13.96 11.83
CA THR A 84 0.78 -13.96 13.17
C THR A 84 1.43 -12.64 13.58
N THR A 85 1.49 -11.64 12.69
CA THR A 85 2.13 -10.35 12.99
C THR A 85 1.26 -9.55 13.95
N GLY A 86 1.75 -9.37 15.17
CA GLY A 86 1.09 -8.54 16.18
C GLY A 86 1.40 -7.05 15.97
N TRP A 87 0.37 -6.20 16.08
CA TRP A 87 0.50 -4.74 15.96
C TRP A 87 -0.46 -3.95 16.85
N ALA A 88 -1.55 -4.56 17.28
CA ALA A 88 -2.60 -3.90 18.08
C ALA A 88 -2.15 -3.66 19.52
N SER A 89 -1.30 -2.65 19.73
CA SER A 89 -0.85 -2.24 21.06
C SER A 89 -1.98 -1.60 21.88
N PRO A 90 -1.88 -1.52 23.21
CA PRO A 90 -2.89 -0.89 24.05
C PRO A 90 -3.20 0.57 23.64
N ARG A 91 -2.18 1.36 23.26
CA ARG A 91 -2.38 2.75 22.84
C ARG A 91 -3.11 2.87 21.50
N VAL A 92 -2.78 1.99 20.53
CA VAL A 92 -3.46 1.94 19.23
C VAL A 92 -4.92 1.54 19.43
N ASN A 93 -5.18 0.53 20.27
CA ASN A 93 -6.55 0.12 20.58
C ASN A 93 -7.34 1.22 21.27
N ALA A 94 -6.76 1.90 22.27
CA ALA A 94 -7.43 2.99 22.98
C ALA A 94 -7.77 4.17 22.05
N ALA A 95 -6.85 4.54 21.15
CA ALA A 95 -7.07 5.57 20.14
C ALA A 95 -8.21 5.17 19.19
N PHE A 96 -8.16 3.95 18.64
CA PHE A 96 -9.19 3.42 17.75
C PHE A 96 -10.57 3.34 18.44
N GLU A 97 -10.63 2.87 19.67
CA GLU A 97 -11.88 2.74 20.43
C GLU A 97 -12.52 4.09 20.75
N SER A 98 -11.71 5.12 21.03
CA SER A 98 -12.16 6.48 21.31
C SER A 98 -12.75 7.20 20.10
N ALA A 99 -12.39 6.80 18.87
CA ALA A 99 -12.81 7.45 17.65
C ALA A 99 -14.24 7.02 17.26
N SER A 100 -15.07 7.96 16.82
CA SER A 100 -16.37 7.71 16.17
C SER A 100 -16.20 7.49 14.65
N ASP A 101 -15.22 8.15 14.07
CA ASP A 101 -14.96 8.19 12.64
C ASP A 101 -13.62 7.54 12.31
N ILE A 102 -13.63 6.61 11.36
CA ILE A 102 -12.44 5.90 10.89
C ILE A 102 -12.18 6.31 9.45
N TRP A 103 -10.97 6.79 9.21
CA TRP A 103 -10.53 7.22 7.89
C TRP A 103 -9.44 6.30 7.37
N PHE A 104 -9.60 5.89 6.13
CA PHE A 104 -8.61 5.12 5.36
C PHE A 104 -8.19 5.90 4.12
N GLU A 105 -7.22 5.39 3.36
CA GLU A 105 -6.92 5.89 2.02
C GLU A 105 -8.17 5.78 1.14
N ILE A 106 -8.80 4.61 1.11
CA ILE A 106 -10.09 4.35 0.47
C ILE A 106 -11.06 3.67 1.45
N SER A 107 -12.33 4.01 1.39
CA SER A 107 -13.34 3.50 2.33
C SER A 107 -13.72 2.03 2.13
N ASN A 108 -13.50 1.49 0.93
CA ASN A 108 -13.90 0.16 0.51
C ASN A 108 -12.79 -0.61 -0.22
N PRO A 109 -11.64 -0.87 0.43
CA PRO A 109 -10.48 -1.53 -0.19
C PRO A 109 -10.73 -2.97 -0.63
N ASP A 110 -11.78 -3.59 -0.14
CA ASP A 110 -12.21 -4.97 -0.41
C ASP A 110 -13.35 -5.09 -1.45
N ASP A 111 -13.77 -3.98 -2.07
CA ASP A 111 -14.83 -3.97 -3.09
C ASP A 111 -14.30 -4.47 -4.45
N GLN A 112 -14.22 -5.79 -4.58
CA GLN A 112 -13.79 -6.44 -5.83
C GLN A 112 -14.73 -6.12 -7.00
N ALA A 113 -16.01 -5.94 -6.75
CA ALA A 113 -16.99 -5.66 -7.80
C ALA A 113 -16.76 -4.28 -8.43
N ALA A 114 -16.38 -3.29 -7.63
CA ALA A 114 -15.99 -1.97 -8.12
C ALA A 114 -14.61 -1.99 -8.82
N MET A 115 -13.71 -2.84 -8.37
CA MET A 115 -12.33 -2.90 -8.89
C MET A 115 -12.24 -3.50 -10.30
N ILE A 116 -12.97 -4.59 -10.60
CA ILE A 116 -12.87 -5.30 -11.88
C ILE A 116 -13.06 -4.37 -13.10
N PRO A 117 -14.12 -3.55 -13.19
CA PRO A 117 -14.29 -2.66 -14.34
C PRO A 117 -13.18 -1.61 -14.46
N LEU A 118 -12.64 -1.11 -13.33
CA LEU A 118 -11.54 -0.16 -13.34
C LEU A 118 -10.24 -0.79 -13.85
N ILE A 119 -9.92 -2.02 -13.44
CA ILE A 119 -8.77 -2.77 -13.98
C ILE A 119 -8.95 -3.03 -15.48
N GLN A 120 -10.15 -3.39 -15.94
CA GLN A 120 -10.40 -3.59 -17.36
C GLN A 120 -10.23 -2.30 -18.16
N GLN A 121 -10.68 -1.18 -17.62
CA GLN A 121 -10.59 0.14 -18.27
C GLN A 121 -9.17 0.70 -18.27
N TYR A 122 -8.48 0.64 -17.14
CA TYR A 122 -7.23 1.37 -16.91
C TYR A 122 -5.99 0.48 -16.98
N GLY A 123 -6.12 -0.82 -16.73
CA GLY A 123 -5.01 -1.76 -16.62
C GLY A 123 -4.66 -2.51 -17.91
N LEU A 124 -5.51 -2.45 -18.94
CA LEU A 124 -5.31 -3.19 -20.18
C LEU A 124 -4.94 -2.28 -21.36
N SER A 125 -4.09 -2.80 -22.24
CA SER A 125 -3.68 -2.16 -23.48
C SER A 125 -3.43 -3.22 -24.57
N PRO A 126 -4.46 -3.92 -25.06
CA PRO A 126 -4.30 -5.03 -26.01
C PRO A 126 -3.73 -4.59 -27.35
N GLN A 127 -3.79 -3.29 -27.67
CA GLN A 127 -3.24 -2.72 -28.91
C GLN A 127 -1.72 -2.50 -28.83
N THR A 128 -1.14 -2.52 -27.64
CA THR A 128 0.28 -2.33 -27.41
C THR A 128 0.78 -3.45 -26.50
N PRO A 129 1.10 -4.63 -27.08
CA PRO A 129 1.52 -5.79 -26.31
C PRO A 129 2.77 -5.47 -25.47
N LEU A 130 2.82 -6.00 -24.26
CA LEU A 130 3.92 -5.77 -23.34
C LEU A 130 5.29 -6.18 -23.95
N SER A 131 5.33 -7.28 -24.70
CA SER A 131 6.52 -7.75 -25.41
C SER A 131 7.08 -6.76 -26.43
N SER A 132 6.26 -5.87 -26.99
CA SER A 132 6.73 -4.83 -27.91
C SER A 132 7.53 -3.70 -27.21
N ARG A 133 7.58 -3.71 -25.89
CA ARG A 133 8.13 -2.64 -25.04
C ARG A 133 9.29 -3.12 -24.16
N LEU A 134 9.54 -4.44 -24.13
CA LEU A 134 10.58 -5.09 -23.34
C LEU A 134 11.63 -5.71 -24.26
N THR A 135 12.87 -5.76 -23.80
CA THR A 135 13.94 -6.52 -24.47
C THR A 135 13.71 -8.03 -24.32
N PRO A 136 14.36 -8.86 -25.16
CA PRO A 136 14.29 -10.32 -25.00
C PRO A 136 14.72 -10.81 -23.62
N GLU A 137 15.70 -10.14 -23.00
CA GLU A 137 16.22 -10.44 -21.66
C GLU A 137 15.15 -10.12 -20.60
N GLU A 138 14.54 -8.92 -20.67
CA GLU A 138 13.46 -8.50 -19.76
C GLU A 138 12.21 -9.40 -19.88
N LEU A 139 11.90 -9.87 -21.10
CA LEU A 139 10.81 -10.83 -21.33
C LEU A 139 11.11 -12.19 -20.70
N ALA A 140 12.36 -12.64 -20.72
CA ALA A 140 12.75 -13.88 -20.07
C ALA A 140 12.65 -13.76 -18.54
N GLU A 141 13.07 -12.64 -17.97
CA GLU A 141 12.91 -12.33 -16.53
C GLU A 141 11.43 -12.25 -16.15
N LEU A 142 10.62 -11.57 -16.96
CA LEU A 142 9.18 -11.51 -16.76
C LEU A 142 8.53 -12.91 -16.78
N ASP A 143 8.93 -13.79 -17.70
CA ASP A 143 8.39 -15.16 -17.79
C ASP A 143 8.78 -16.01 -16.57
N VAL A 144 9.98 -15.82 -16.03
CA VAL A 144 10.40 -16.45 -14.77
C VAL A 144 9.54 -15.96 -13.60
N ALA A 145 9.35 -14.65 -13.46
CA ALA A 145 8.52 -14.08 -12.43
C ALA A 145 7.04 -14.49 -12.57
N ALA A 146 6.48 -14.44 -13.79
CA ALA A 146 5.10 -14.82 -14.09
C ALA A 146 4.81 -16.29 -13.71
N LYS A 147 5.73 -17.21 -13.91
CA LYS A 147 5.59 -18.63 -13.53
C LYS A 147 5.40 -18.80 -12.01
N THR A 148 5.91 -17.91 -11.20
CA THR A 148 5.73 -17.98 -9.74
C THR A 148 4.29 -17.71 -9.31
N ILE A 149 3.53 -17.00 -10.14
CA ILE A 149 2.09 -16.73 -9.95
C ILE A 149 1.20 -17.67 -10.79
N GLY A 150 1.77 -18.70 -11.37
CA GLY A 150 1.04 -19.65 -12.21
C GLY A 150 0.67 -19.11 -13.60
N ALA A 151 1.29 -18.01 -14.04
CA ALA A 151 1.09 -17.40 -15.34
C ALA A 151 2.32 -17.56 -16.25
N SER A 152 2.22 -17.06 -17.48
CA SER A 152 3.32 -16.89 -18.42
C SER A 152 3.38 -15.45 -18.91
N ALA A 153 4.52 -15.02 -19.42
CA ALA A 153 4.64 -13.69 -20.03
C ALA A 153 3.57 -13.44 -21.11
N ALA A 154 3.22 -14.48 -21.90
CA ALA A 154 2.18 -14.39 -22.91
C ALA A 154 0.78 -14.06 -22.38
N GLN A 155 0.46 -14.49 -21.17
CA GLN A 155 -0.82 -14.15 -20.52
C GLN A 155 -0.85 -12.70 -20.00
N LEU A 156 0.32 -12.10 -19.79
CA LEU A 156 0.47 -10.72 -19.32
C LEU A 156 0.50 -9.70 -20.47
N GLU A 157 0.60 -10.16 -21.73
CA GLU A 157 0.70 -9.32 -22.92
C GLU A 157 -0.31 -8.17 -23.02
N PRO A 158 -1.62 -8.35 -22.69
CA PRO A 158 -2.58 -7.27 -22.80
C PRO A 158 -2.53 -6.27 -21.65
N MET A 159 -1.72 -6.52 -20.61
CA MET A 159 -1.67 -5.69 -19.42
C MET A 159 -0.71 -4.51 -19.59
N LYS A 160 -1.05 -3.38 -19.00
CA LYS A 160 -0.12 -2.25 -18.88
C LYS A 160 1.01 -2.58 -17.89
N PRO A 161 2.22 -1.99 -18.07
CA PRO A 161 3.36 -2.29 -17.21
C PRO A 161 3.12 -2.08 -15.73
N TRP A 162 2.41 -1.02 -15.33
CA TRP A 162 2.07 -0.75 -13.92
C TRP A 162 1.28 -1.88 -13.27
N LEU A 163 0.32 -2.47 -14.01
CA LEU A 163 -0.52 -3.54 -13.47
C LEU A 163 0.28 -4.84 -13.31
N VAL A 164 1.19 -5.12 -14.24
CA VAL A 164 2.10 -6.27 -14.15
C VAL A 164 3.07 -6.09 -12.98
N ALA A 165 3.69 -4.91 -12.87
CA ALA A 165 4.59 -4.59 -11.76
C ALA A 165 3.90 -4.80 -10.41
N LEU A 166 2.71 -4.24 -10.24
CA LEU A 166 1.93 -4.36 -9.01
C LEU A 166 1.55 -5.82 -8.70
N SER A 167 1.17 -6.60 -9.72
CA SER A 167 0.84 -8.02 -9.56
C SER A 167 2.04 -8.85 -9.13
N LEU A 168 3.20 -8.59 -9.73
CA LEU A 168 4.43 -9.30 -9.42
C LEU A 168 5.02 -8.90 -8.05
N SER A 169 4.85 -7.67 -7.60
CA SER A 169 5.38 -7.23 -6.30
C SER A 169 4.76 -7.99 -5.11
N VAL A 170 3.52 -8.45 -5.23
CA VAL A 170 2.83 -9.19 -4.14
C VAL A 170 3.06 -10.70 -4.20
N ALA A 171 3.34 -11.25 -5.36
CA ALA A 171 3.45 -12.69 -5.57
C ALA A 171 4.44 -13.41 -4.64
N PRO A 172 5.72 -12.97 -4.52
CA PRO A 172 6.67 -13.60 -3.63
C PRO A 172 6.26 -13.52 -2.15
N LEU A 173 5.52 -12.47 -1.78
CA LEU A 173 5.06 -12.23 -0.42
C LEU A 173 4.00 -13.27 -0.02
N ILE A 174 3.01 -13.51 -0.87
CA ILE A 174 1.98 -14.55 -0.65
C ILE A 174 2.65 -15.91 -0.49
N LYS A 175 3.61 -16.23 -1.36
CA LYS A 175 4.36 -17.50 -1.27
C LYS A 175 5.16 -17.63 0.04
N ALA A 176 5.60 -16.52 0.61
CA ALA A 176 6.31 -16.45 1.89
C ALA A 176 5.37 -16.43 3.12
N GLY A 177 4.06 -16.59 2.91
CA GLY A 177 3.06 -16.63 3.99
C GLY A 177 2.52 -15.29 4.43
N TYR A 178 2.76 -14.24 3.65
CA TYR A 178 2.03 -12.98 3.79
C TYR A 178 0.64 -13.12 3.21
N ASP A 179 -0.33 -12.43 3.80
CA ASP A 179 -1.74 -12.50 3.43
C ASP A 179 -2.34 -11.08 3.38
N PRO A 180 -2.83 -10.63 2.24
CA PRO A 180 -3.55 -9.36 2.13
C PRO A 180 -4.77 -9.26 3.07
N GLN A 181 -5.42 -10.40 3.39
CA GLN A 181 -6.54 -10.43 4.34
C GLN A 181 -6.10 -10.13 5.78
N SER A 182 -4.81 -10.20 6.06
CA SER A 182 -4.20 -9.84 7.34
C SER A 182 -3.73 -8.39 7.39
N GLY A 183 -3.99 -7.60 6.35
CA GLY A 183 -3.67 -6.18 6.30
C GLY A 183 -4.34 -5.40 7.42
N VAL A 184 -3.66 -4.35 7.88
CA VAL A 184 -4.11 -3.53 9.01
C VAL A 184 -5.45 -2.86 8.70
N GLU A 185 -5.61 -2.32 7.50
CA GLU A 185 -6.83 -1.61 7.08
C GLU A 185 -8.05 -2.52 7.10
N LEU A 186 -7.93 -3.74 6.58
CA LEU A 186 -9.03 -4.70 6.58
C LEU A 186 -9.41 -5.11 8.00
N ALA A 187 -8.42 -5.32 8.87
CA ALA A 187 -8.67 -5.63 10.27
C ALA A 187 -9.34 -4.47 11.01
N LEU A 188 -8.90 -3.23 10.78
CA LEU A 188 -9.51 -2.03 11.36
C LEU A 188 -10.91 -1.77 10.79
N LYS A 189 -11.10 -1.96 9.48
CA LYS A 189 -12.41 -1.84 8.82
C LYS A 189 -13.42 -2.80 9.42
N ALA A 190 -13.08 -4.09 9.54
CA ALA A 190 -13.96 -5.09 10.14
C ALA A 190 -14.32 -4.74 11.60
N ARG A 191 -13.37 -4.21 12.39
CA ARG A 191 -13.62 -3.73 13.76
C ARG A 191 -14.54 -2.50 13.76
N ALA A 192 -14.35 -1.57 12.83
CA ALA A 192 -15.16 -0.36 12.71
C ALA A 192 -16.62 -0.71 12.37
N GLU A 193 -16.83 -1.60 11.40
CA GLU A 193 -18.15 -2.11 11.01
C GLU A 193 -18.84 -2.81 12.18
N ALA A 194 -18.14 -3.71 12.88
CA ALA A 194 -18.68 -4.41 14.03
C ALA A 194 -19.05 -3.47 15.18
N ALA A 195 -18.36 -2.33 15.32
CA ALA A 195 -18.62 -1.31 16.33
C ALA A 195 -19.62 -0.22 15.87
N GLY A 196 -20.10 -0.28 14.61
CA GLY A 196 -21.01 0.72 14.04
C GLY A 196 -20.39 2.10 13.89
N LYS A 197 -19.06 2.19 13.72
CA LYS A 197 -18.35 3.45 13.48
C LYS A 197 -18.53 3.92 12.04
N SER A 198 -18.46 5.24 11.83
CA SER A 198 -18.45 5.80 10.47
C SER A 198 -17.14 5.49 9.77
N ILE A 199 -17.19 5.09 8.49
CA ILE A 199 -16.00 4.78 7.69
C ILE A 199 -15.93 5.73 6.50
N HIS A 200 -14.76 6.34 6.30
CA HIS A 200 -14.49 7.33 5.29
C HIS A 200 -13.20 6.97 4.51
N GLY A 201 -13.04 7.54 3.32
CA GLY A 201 -11.81 7.47 2.53
C GLY A 201 -11.36 8.88 2.14
N PHE A 202 -10.06 9.09 2.08
CA PHE A 202 -9.48 10.32 1.51
C PHE A 202 -9.63 10.36 0.00
N GLU A 203 -9.60 9.20 -0.64
CA GLU A 203 -9.63 8.98 -2.08
C GLU A 203 -10.67 7.91 -2.44
N THR A 204 -11.01 7.86 -3.71
CA THR A 204 -11.79 6.76 -4.29
C THR A 204 -10.86 5.67 -4.83
N LEU A 205 -11.40 4.48 -5.06
CA LEU A 205 -10.68 3.40 -5.72
C LEU A 205 -10.25 3.79 -7.15
N GLU A 206 -11.08 4.58 -7.86
CA GLU A 206 -10.77 5.08 -9.19
C GLU A 206 -9.59 6.08 -9.17
N ASP A 207 -9.50 6.94 -8.14
CA ASP A 207 -8.37 7.85 -7.98
C ASP A 207 -7.06 7.08 -7.83
N GLN A 208 -7.02 6.04 -6.99
CA GLN A 208 -5.81 5.24 -6.78
C GLN A 208 -5.38 4.45 -8.03
N ILE A 209 -6.32 3.81 -8.71
CA ILE A 209 -6.03 3.09 -9.96
C ILE A 209 -5.63 4.07 -11.06
N GLY A 210 -6.34 5.19 -11.18
CA GLY A 210 -6.08 6.24 -12.15
C GLY A 210 -4.68 6.82 -12.00
N MET A 211 -4.23 7.02 -10.77
CA MET A 211 -2.90 7.54 -10.44
C MET A 211 -1.77 6.73 -11.09
N LEU A 212 -1.79 5.40 -10.95
CA LEU A 212 -0.81 4.53 -11.61
C LEU A 212 -1.03 4.42 -13.11
N ALA A 213 -2.28 4.34 -13.54
CA ALA A 213 -2.64 4.14 -14.93
C ALA A 213 -2.37 5.33 -15.85
N THR A 214 -2.29 6.55 -15.28
CA THR A 214 -2.00 7.80 -15.99
C THR A 214 -0.54 8.21 -15.94
N LEU A 215 0.32 7.47 -15.23
CA LEU A 215 1.76 7.66 -15.30
C LEU A 215 2.25 7.57 -16.75
N PRO A 216 3.26 8.36 -17.15
CA PRO A 216 3.92 8.19 -18.44
C PRO A 216 4.34 6.73 -18.67
N ASP A 217 4.29 6.32 -19.92
CA ASP A 217 4.58 4.93 -20.31
C ASP A 217 5.98 4.46 -19.91
N ASP A 218 6.96 5.34 -20.00
CA ASP A 218 8.35 5.09 -19.61
C ASP A 218 8.48 4.92 -18.08
N VAL A 219 7.74 5.69 -17.30
CA VAL A 219 7.68 5.55 -15.83
C VAL A 219 7.02 4.22 -15.44
N GLN A 220 5.94 3.82 -16.13
CA GLN A 220 5.31 2.52 -15.87
C GLN A 220 6.26 1.35 -16.21
N LEU A 221 7.05 1.46 -17.30
CA LEU A 221 8.05 0.47 -17.67
C LEU A 221 9.20 0.41 -16.66
N GLU A 222 9.66 1.56 -16.19
CA GLU A 222 10.69 1.61 -15.16
C GLU A 222 10.22 0.95 -13.86
N PHE A 223 8.98 1.21 -13.45
CA PHE A 223 8.37 0.53 -12.32
C PHE A 223 8.38 -1.00 -12.49
N LEU A 224 8.04 -1.51 -13.67
CA LEU A 224 8.10 -2.94 -13.97
C LEU A 224 9.54 -3.48 -13.92
N ARG A 225 10.50 -2.78 -14.50
CA ARG A 225 11.92 -3.17 -14.51
C ARG A 225 12.51 -3.28 -13.12
N GLU A 226 12.27 -2.27 -12.30
CA GLU A 226 12.73 -2.30 -10.89
C GLU A 226 12.03 -3.42 -10.11
N THR A 227 10.72 -3.66 -10.34
CA THR A 227 10.02 -4.80 -9.74
C THR A 227 10.64 -6.15 -10.11
N LEU A 228 11.02 -6.35 -11.37
CA LEU A 228 11.68 -7.59 -11.81
C LEU A 228 13.08 -7.73 -11.20
N LYS A 229 13.85 -6.66 -11.17
CA LYS A 229 15.22 -6.64 -10.62
C LYS A 229 15.25 -6.98 -9.12
N ASP A 230 14.27 -6.50 -8.36
CA ASP A 230 14.21 -6.67 -6.92
C ASP A 230 13.36 -7.88 -6.48
N TYR A 231 12.83 -8.64 -7.45
CA TYR A 231 11.86 -9.71 -7.22
C TYR A 231 12.29 -10.71 -6.14
N ASP A 232 13.54 -11.17 -6.19
CA ASP A 232 14.07 -12.16 -5.25
C ASP A 232 14.31 -11.59 -3.84
N GLN A 233 14.36 -10.28 -3.69
CA GLN A 233 14.60 -9.59 -2.43
C GLN A 233 13.32 -9.10 -1.74
N ALA A 234 12.18 -9.16 -2.43
CA ALA A 234 10.89 -8.62 -1.97
C ALA A 234 10.52 -9.05 -0.55
N VAL A 235 10.70 -10.34 -0.24
CA VAL A 235 10.37 -10.91 1.08
C VAL A 235 11.28 -10.35 2.17
N THR A 236 12.59 -10.29 1.92
CA THR A 236 13.57 -9.77 2.90
C THR A 236 13.32 -8.31 3.20
N LEU A 237 12.97 -7.55 2.18
CA LEU A 237 12.64 -6.13 2.30
C LEU A 237 11.40 -5.92 3.13
N LEU A 238 10.31 -6.62 2.81
CA LEU A 238 9.08 -6.52 3.57
C LEU A 238 9.27 -7.01 5.01
N ASP A 239 10.04 -8.06 5.25
CA ASP A 239 10.38 -8.51 6.61
C ASP A 239 11.05 -7.38 7.42
N SER A 240 12.04 -6.70 6.83
CA SER A 240 12.74 -5.58 7.47
C SER A 240 11.82 -4.39 7.73
N LEU A 241 10.94 -4.10 6.78
CA LEU A 241 9.95 -3.03 6.87
C LEU A 241 8.93 -3.32 7.98
N VAL A 242 8.34 -4.52 7.99
CA VAL A 242 7.37 -4.94 9.00
C VAL A 242 8.00 -4.95 10.40
N GLU A 243 9.25 -5.39 10.53
CA GLU A 243 9.98 -5.37 11.80
C GLU A 243 10.18 -3.95 12.31
N SER A 244 10.61 -3.02 11.44
CA SER A 244 10.80 -1.61 11.77
C SER A 244 9.49 -0.94 12.14
N TRP A 245 8.44 -1.19 11.35
CA TRP A 245 7.09 -0.68 11.59
C TRP A 245 6.52 -1.17 12.92
N ALA A 246 6.61 -2.47 13.21
CA ALA A 246 6.09 -3.05 14.44
C ALA A 246 6.79 -2.51 15.72
N LYS A 247 8.01 -2.00 15.58
CA LYS A 247 8.77 -1.34 16.64
C LYS A 247 8.53 0.17 16.74
N GLY A 248 7.82 0.76 15.78
CA GLY A 248 7.64 2.20 15.67
C GLY A 248 8.90 2.96 15.24
N ASP A 249 9.85 2.29 14.58
CA ASP A 249 11.10 2.89 14.08
C ASP A 249 10.85 3.65 12.77
N VAL A 250 10.27 4.85 12.90
CA VAL A 250 9.96 5.73 11.76
C VAL A 250 11.20 6.13 10.95
N PRO A 251 12.36 6.44 11.55
CA PRO A 251 13.59 6.68 10.78
C PRO A 251 14.04 5.47 9.94
N ALA A 252 13.80 4.25 10.41
CA ALA A 252 14.09 3.06 9.59
C ALA A 252 13.11 2.92 8.43
N LEU A 253 11.83 3.21 8.64
CA LEU A 253 10.83 3.23 7.56
C LEU A 253 11.16 4.27 6.48
N GLU A 254 11.58 5.47 6.90
CA GLU A 254 12.03 6.51 5.97
C GLU A 254 13.16 6.01 5.07
N ARG A 255 14.21 5.42 5.66
CA ARG A 255 15.33 4.86 4.88
C ARG A 255 14.94 3.71 3.96
N LEU A 256 14.03 2.83 4.42
CA LEU A 256 13.65 1.64 3.67
C LEU A 256 12.66 1.90 2.53
N ILE A 257 11.89 2.99 2.60
CA ILE A 257 10.80 3.26 1.66
C ILE A 257 10.99 4.58 0.93
N VAL A 258 11.25 5.65 1.69
CA VAL A 258 11.12 7.03 1.19
C VAL A 258 12.40 7.50 0.49
N GLU A 259 13.58 7.31 1.12
CA GLU A 259 14.85 7.86 0.60
C GLU A 259 15.20 7.30 -0.78
N ASP A 260 15.06 5.99 -0.96
CA ASP A 260 15.39 5.35 -2.23
C ASP A 260 14.37 5.75 -3.31
N MET A 261 13.05 5.80 -3.00
CA MET A 261 12.02 6.25 -3.93
C MET A 261 12.27 7.69 -4.38
N LYS A 262 12.57 8.57 -3.44
CA LYS A 262 12.87 9.98 -3.71
C LYS A 262 14.06 10.16 -4.64
N THR A 263 15.05 9.25 -4.56
CA THR A 263 16.28 9.30 -5.33
C THR A 263 16.17 8.63 -6.68
N ASP A 264 15.59 7.43 -6.73
CA ASP A 264 15.64 6.54 -7.89
C ASP A 264 14.37 6.62 -8.75
N ALA A 265 13.21 6.99 -8.14
CA ALA A 265 11.93 7.12 -8.82
C ALA A 265 11.16 8.39 -8.41
N PRO A 266 11.72 9.61 -8.64
CA PRO A 266 11.16 10.86 -8.12
C PRO A 266 9.74 11.18 -8.63
N GLU A 267 9.37 10.73 -9.83
CA GLU A 267 8.01 10.90 -10.35
C GLU A 267 7.01 10.02 -9.61
N LEU A 268 7.37 8.75 -9.35
CA LEU A 268 6.56 7.86 -8.52
C LEU A 268 6.46 8.40 -7.09
N TYR A 269 7.57 8.84 -6.50
CA TYR A 269 7.59 9.46 -5.18
C TYR A 269 6.62 10.64 -5.09
N LYS A 270 6.66 11.51 -6.10
CA LYS A 270 5.77 12.68 -6.14
C LYS A 270 4.30 12.24 -6.18
N VAL A 271 3.94 11.36 -7.10
CA VAL A 271 2.54 10.95 -7.33
C VAL A 271 2.02 10.07 -6.19
N LEU A 272 2.81 9.11 -5.72
CA LEU A 272 2.35 8.14 -4.73
C LEU A 272 2.38 8.68 -3.29
N LEU A 273 3.24 9.65 -2.99
CA LEU A 273 3.39 10.18 -1.63
C LEU A 273 3.13 11.68 -1.53
N VAL A 274 3.92 12.52 -2.22
CA VAL A 274 3.92 13.97 -1.96
C VAL A 274 2.58 14.62 -2.26
N ASP A 275 2.02 14.36 -3.44
CA ASP A 275 0.76 14.96 -3.88
C ASP A 275 -0.40 14.48 -2.98
N ARG A 276 -0.45 13.20 -2.66
CA ARG A 276 -1.47 12.60 -1.78
C ARG A 276 -1.35 13.13 -0.34
N ASN A 277 -0.14 13.15 0.21
CA ASN A 277 0.11 13.67 1.56
C ASN A 277 -0.30 15.14 1.69
N THR A 278 -0.10 15.92 0.63
CA THR A 278 -0.50 17.32 0.59
C THR A 278 -2.02 17.46 0.62
N ASP A 279 -2.72 16.72 -0.23
CA ASP A 279 -4.18 16.71 -0.30
C ASP A 279 -4.81 16.19 1.01
N TRP A 280 -4.28 15.10 1.57
CA TRP A 280 -4.77 14.57 2.84
C TRP A 280 -4.52 15.54 4.01
N ALA A 281 -3.39 16.26 4.01
CA ALA A 281 -3.16 17.30 5.01
C ALA A 281 -4.20 18.43 4.91
N ASP A 282 -4.65 18.81 3.70
CA ASP A 282 -5.74 19.77 3.50
C ASP A 282 -7.08 19.24 4.05
N GLN A 283 -7.38 17.99 3.77
CA GLN A 283 -8.58 17.32 4.28
C GLN A 283 -8.55 17.19 5.82
N ILE A 284 -7.41 16.83 6.41
CA ILE A 284 -7.23 16.75 7.88
C ILE A 284 -7.41 18.13 8.52
N GLN A 285 -6.85 19.19 7.92
CA GLN A 285 -7.08 20.56 8.42
C GLN A 285 -8.56 20.98 8.33
N THR A 286 -9.29 20.48 7.34
CA THR A 286 -10.74 20.70 7.23
C THR A 286 -11.48 19.94 8.34
N GLN A 287 -11.08 18.72 8.66
CA GLN A 287 -11.67 17.96 9.78
C GLN A 287 -11.46 18.67 11.13
N LEU A 288 -10.32 19.31 11.33
CA LEU A 288 -10.04 20.10 12.55
C LEU A 288 -10.95 21.34 12.70
N GLN A 289 -11.64 21.79 11.64
CA GLN A 289 -12.64 22.85 11.75
C GLN A 289 -13.99 22.35 12.29
N GLY A 290 -14.15 21.05 12.41
CA GLY A 290 -15.28 20.37 13.02
C GLY A 290 -15.05 20.10 14.51
N SER A 291 -15.62 19.00 15.01
CA SER A 291 -15.40 18.53 16.36
C SER A 291 -15.48 17.00 16.42
N GLY A 292 -14.90 16.38 17.45
CA GLY A 292 -15.00 14.94 17.69
C GLY A 292 -13.66 14.21 17.59
N THR A 293 -13.72 12.89 17.49
CA THR A 293 -12.52 12.05 17.46
C THR A 293 -12.52 11.16 16.23
N ALA A 294 -11.45 11.23 15.45
CA ALA A 294 -11.22 10.35 14.30
C ALA A 294 -9.92 9.54 14.46
N PHE A 295 -9.92 8.35 13.87
CA PHE A 295 -8.74 7.51 13.72
C PHE A 295 -8.44 7.34 12.23
N ILE A 296 -7.29 7.81 11.81
CA ILE A 296 -6.86 7.88 10.42
C ILE A 296 -5.76 6.82 10.23
N ALA A 297 -6.04 5.79 9.43
CA ALA A 297 -5.09 4.75 9.09
C ALA A 297 -4.73 4.84 7.60
N VAL A 298 -3.47 5.15 7.33
CA VAL A 298 -2.90 5.26 5.98
C VAL A 298 -1.59 4.50 5.92
N GLY A 299 -1.14 4.11 4.73
CA GLY A 299 0.11 3.36 4.57
C GLY A 299 1.28 4.03 5.30
N ALA A 300 2.11 3.23 5.96
CA ALA A 300 3.18 3.73 6.84
C ALA A 300 4.18 4.68 6.14
N ALA A 301 4.34 4.55 4.82
CA ALA A 301 5.15 5.45 4.01
C ALA A 301 4.67 6.91 4.04
N HIS A 302 3.36 7.12 4.14
CA HIS A 302 2.75 8.45 4.20
C HIS A 302 3.05 9.20 5.50
N LEU A 303 3.52 8.47 6.51
CA LEU A 303 3.87 8.99 7.84
C LEU A 303 5.38 8.91 8.13
N ALA A 304 6.22 8.81 7.09
CA ALA A 304 7.67 8.77 7.20
C ALA A 304 8.32 9.84 6.30
N GLY A 305 9.38 10.47 6.79
CA GLY A 305 10.16 11.48 6.06
C GLY A 305 9.60 12.91 6.12
N ASP A 306 10.28 13.79 5.39
CA ASP A 306 10.03 15.24 5.43
C ASP A 306 8.72 15.64 4.75
N ASP A 307 8.30 14.89 3.72
CA ASP A 307 7.07 15.13 2.95
C ASP A 307 5.88 14.29 3.50
N SER A 308 5.99 13.77 4.73
CA SER A 308 4.92 13.04 5.40
C SER A 308 3.76 13.94 5.83
N VAL A 309 2.56 13.36 5.97
CA VAL A 309 1.35 14.08 6.38
C VAL A 309 1.58 14.90 7.66
N GLN A 310 2.18 14.29 8.69
CA GLN A 310 2.46 14.99 9.95
C GLN A 310 3.52 16.09 9.79
N SER A 311 4.50 15.93 8.89
CA SER A 311 5.51 16.97 8.62
C SER A 311 4.88 18.16 7.88
N ILE A 312 4.00 17.89 6.91
CA ILE A 312 3.24 18.92 6.21
C ILE A 312 2.34 19.69 7.19
N LEU A 313 1.59 19.01 8.04
CA LEU A 313 0.74 19.63 9.05
C LEU A 313 1.56 20.52 10.01
N LYS A 314 2.72 20.04 10.48
CA LYS A 314 3.63 20.84 11.33
C LYS A 314 4.15 22.08 10.61
N SER A 315 4.52 21.98 9.33
CA SER A 315 4.97 23.13 8.53
C SER A 315 3.90 24.23 8.37
N ARG A 316 2.63 23.85 8.49
CA ARG A 316 1.45 24.72 8.46
C ARG A 316 1.03 25.24 9.84
N GLY A 317 1.83 24.96 10.88
CA GLY A 317 1.58 25.43 12.23
C GLY A 317 0.58 24.58 13.04
N VAL A 318 0.21 23.39 12.52
CA VAL A 318 -0.65 22.45 13.26
C VAL A 318 0.19 21.65 14.24
N ALA A 319 -0.23 21.58 15.50
CA ALA A 319 0.44 20.79 16.53
C ALA A 319 0.22 19.30 16.28
N VAL A 320 1.31 18.55 16.08
CA VAL A 320 1.30 17.09 15.94
C VAL A 320 2.26 16.49 16.95
N GLU A 321 1.74 15.63 17.81
CA GLU A 321 2.46 14.98 18.90
C GLU A 321 2.54 13.47 18.68
N SER A 322 3.62 12.84 19.11
CA SER A 322 3.70 11.38 19.21
C SER A 322 2.90 10.90 20.43
N VAL A 323 2.12 9.84 20.26
CA VAL A 323 1.43 9.17 21.37
C VAL A 323 2.37 8.09 21.92
N GLU A 324 2.76 8.21 23.18
CA GLU A 324 3.64 7.28 23.88
C GLU A 324 2.88 6.15 24.62
#